data_c7c62c1ae3ffe706e4310e31908f4e3f
#
_entry.id   c7c62c1ae3ffe706e4310e31908f4e3f
#
_cell.length_a   1.000
_cell.length_b   1.000
_cell.length_c   1.000
_cell.angle_alpha   90.00
_cell.angle_beta   90.00
_cell.angle_gamma   90.00
#
_symmetry.space_group_name_H-M   'P 1'
#
loop_
_entity.id
_entity.type
_entity.pdbx_description
1 polymer ?
#
loop_
_entity_poly.entity_id
_entity_poly.type
_entity_poly.pdbx_seq_one_letter_code
_entity_poly.pdbx_strand_id
1 'polypeptide(L)'
;MGVDKANDLGEQTCEAANADAAAGDDAAWAALTQQIERIVDEEYDLGAVVRAERIFGGYCNASFAVWTRRADGEHKYFARKYNPAITEREVRFEHALLTYVADHGFELASQVFLTRGGSTFVTRDEVVDGDTRTLFFAVFTLLEGEDKYSWIKNRLTDRELDSGARVLAGFHHAAYGFQPDDLAREQPPIMEFARTWAESWKGLVAGGGDTACDRFLRERLSRILEVVAKGVDVESQLEGLPVNPVHCDYHPGNLKWVDEQGVGLFDFDWAKLDYRLFDVAQGIAYFCTSWEEPHRGRLRLDKAAVFVRGYQDEAARWAEPGPMSARELAVLPRMIACANLYIFNWDITYLYGSPDPDVDEYLFYLTGNVSCMEYIEDHFDELAHIAESG
;
A
#
# COMPACT_ATOMS: atom_id res chain seq x y z
N MET A 1 3.40 8.97 -33.65
CA MET A 1 2.59 10.01 -32.98
C MET A 1 1.47 9.37 -32.16
N GLY A 2 1.72 8.35 -31.37
CA GLY A 2 0.74 7.63 -30.57
C GLY A 2 1.29 7.16 -29.22
N VAL A 3 2.60 7.22 -29.02
CA VAL A 3 3.26 6.71 -27.82
C VAL A 3 3.30 7.76 -26.70
N ASP A 4 3.33 9.03 -27.04
CA ASP A 4 3.36 10.13 -26.05
C ASP A 4 2.01 10.38 -25.36
N LYS A 5 0.88 10.02 -26.00
CA LYS A 5 -0.44 10.25 -25.40
C LYS A 5 -0.82 9.24 -24.29
N ALA A 6 -0.26 8.03 -24.31
CA ALA A 6 -0.54 7.04 -23.26
C ALA A 6 0.25 7.32 -21.98
N ASN A 7 1.47 7.89 -22.11
CA ASN A 7 2.24 8.37 -20.97
C ASN A 7 1.63 9.66 -20.37
N ASP A 8 1.10 10.55 -21.21
CA ASP A 8 0.40 11.77 -20.77
C ASP A 8 -0.94 11.46 -20.06
N LEU A 9 -1.64 10.38 -20.44
CA LEU A 9 -2.87 9.96 -19.77
C LEU A 9 -2.62 9.49 -18.32
N GLY A 10 -1.54 8.78 -18.06
CA GLY A 10 -1.17 8.37 -16.70
C GLY A 10 -0.76 9.54 -15.79
N GLU A 11 -0.19 10.60 -16.36
CA GLU A 11 0.14 11.84 -15.62
C GLU A 11 -1.08 12.75 -15.43
N GLN A 12 -1.91 12.90 -16.47
CA GLN A 12 -3.09 13.77 -16.43
C GLN A 12 -4.25 13.17 -15.62
N THR A 13 -4.39 11.83 -15.52
CA THR A 13 -5.50 11.21 -14.77
C THR A 13 -5.26 11.23 -13.27
N CYS A 14 -4.02 11.03 -12.79
CA CYS A 14 -3.72 11.26 -11.37
C CYS A 14 -3.82 12.74 -10.98
N GLU A 15 -3.50 13.67 -11.88
CA GLU A 15 -3.69 15.11 -11.66
C GLU A 15 -5.15 15.55 -11.84
N ALA A 16 -5.89 14.98 -12.79
CA ALA A 16 -7.28 15.37 -13.09
C ALA A 16 -8.27 14.82 -12.06
N ALA A 17 -8.13 13.58 -11.57
CA ALA A 17 -8.96 13.08 -10.47
C ALA A 17 -8.78 13.89 -9.18
N ASN A 18 -7.58 14.46 -8.99
CA ASN A 18 -7.32 15.42 -7.91
C ASN A 18 -7.77 16.86 -8.26
N ALA A 19 -7.88 17.25 -9.53
CA ALA A 19 -8.22 18.62 -9.92
C ALA A 19 -9.75 18.86 -10.01
N ASP A 20 -10.55 17.89 -10.43
CA ASP A 20 -12.02 18.04 -10.47
C ASP A 20 -12.65 17.89 -9.07
N ALA A 21 -12.08 17.09 -8.18
CA ALA A 21 -12.41 17.15 -6.75
C ALA A 21 -12.01 18.51 -6.11
N ALA A 22 -11.05 19.24 -6.69
CA ALA A 22 -10.53 20.49 -6.13
C ALA A 22 -11.44 21.71 -6.37
N ALA A 23 -12.23 21.77 -7.45
CA ALA A 23 -12.98 22.98 -7.82
C ALA A 23 -14.26 23.22 -7.00
N GLY A 24 -14.79 22.21 -6.30
CA GLY A 24 -15.93 22.34 -5.38
C GLY A 24 -15.55 22.49 -3.90
N ASP A 25 -14.26 22.36 -3.54
CA ASP A 25 -13.84 22.00 -2.20
C ASP A 25 -12.75 22.90 -1.56
N ASP A 26 -12.30 23.96 -2.20
CA ASP A 26 -11.25 24.85 -1.66
C ASP A 26 -11.62 25.39 -0.26
N ALA A 27 -12.90 25.67 0.00
CA ALA A 27 -13.35 26.12 1.30
C ALA A 27 -13.32 25.01 2.36
N ALA A 28 -13.67 23.77 1.99
CA ALA A 28 -13.63 22.62 2.88
C ALA A 28 -12.18 22.23 3.22
N TRP A 29 -11.28 22.24 2.21
CA TRP A 29 -9.86 22.03 2.45
C TRP A 29 -9.21 23.12 3.30
N ALA A 30 -9.58 24.40 3.08
CA ALA A 30 -9.12 25.50 3.93
C ALA A 30 -9.59 25.33 5.40
N ALA A 31 -10.85 24.93 5.59
CA ALA A 31 -11.40 24.64 6.92
C ALA A 31 -10.68 23.46 7.59
N LEU A 32 -10.40 22.37 6.84
CA LEU A 32 -9.67 21.23 7.35
C LEU A 32 -8.22 21.58 7.67
N THR A 33 -7.54 22.39 6.84
CA THR A 33 -6.20 22.89 7.12
C THR A 33 -6.15 23.65 8.44
N GLN A 34 -7.11 24.57 8.66
CA GLN A 34 -7.23 25.30 9.94
C GLN A 34 -7.54 24.38 11.13
N GLN A 35 -8.29 23.30 10.89
CA GLN A 35 -8.55 22.30 11.94
C GLN A 35 -7.27 21.55 12.31
N ILE A 36 -6.48 21.13 11.33
CA ILE A 36 -5.17 20.51 11.57
C ILE A 36 -4.24 21.44 12.33
N GLU A 37 -4.13 22.71 11.93
CA GLU A 37 -3.32 23.71 12.63
C GLU A 37 -3.72 23.82 14.10
N ARG A 38 -5.03 23.93 14.38
CA ARG A 38 -5.55 24.00 15.75
C ARG A 38 -5.25 22.74 16.55
N ILE A 39 -5.48 21.55 15.96
CA ILE A 39 -5.22 20.27 16.64
C ILE A 39 -3.74 20.17 17.01
N VAL A 40 -2.84 20.51 16.09
CA VAL A 40 -1.39 20.45 16.36
C VAL A 40 -0.98 21.45 17.45
N ASP A 41 -1.49 22.69 17.40
CA ASP A 41 -1.14 23.73 18.36
C ASP A 41 -1.69 23.45 19.78
N GLU A 42 -2.92 22.94 19.87
CA GLU A 42 -3.61 22.71 21.14
C GLU A 42 -3.23 21.39 21.81
N GLU A 43 -3.10 20.32 21.02
CA GLU A 43 -3.00 18.96 21.55
C GLU A 43 -1.56 18.41 21.63
N TYR A 44 -0.61 19.00 20.89
CA TYR A 44 0.77 18.50 20.85
C TYR A 44 1.77 19.51 21.40
N ASP A 45 2.88 19.02 21.95
CA ASP A 45 4.01 19.85 22.37
C ASP A 45 5.08 19.91 21.26
N LEU A 46 4.71 20.44 20.09
CA LEU A 46 5.57 20.50 18.91
C LEU A 46 6.03 21.92 18.55
N GLY A 47 5.72 22.92 19.38
CA GLY A 47 5.99 24.34 19.14
C GLY A 47 4.77 25.06 18.54
N ALA A 48 4.88 26.37 18.35
CA ALA A 48 3.79 27.16 17.77
C ALA A 48 3.64 26.86 16.28
N VAL A 49 2.42 26.55 15.84
CA VAL A 49 2.15 26.28 14.43
C VAL A 49 2.39 27.54 13.59
N VAL A 50 3.12 27.41 12.50
CA VAL A 50 3.41 28.47 11.52
C VAL A 50 2.46 28.39 10.34
N ARG A 51 2.28 27.19 9.80
CA ARG A 51 1.37 26.87 8.69
C ARG A 51 1.18 25.37 8.55
N ALA A 52 0.13 24.97 7.84
CA ALA A 52 -0.05 23.63 7.31
C ALA A 52 -0.32 23.69 5.80
N GLU A 53 0.14 22.69 5.07
CA GLU A 53 -0.06 22.54 3.63
C GLU A 53 -0.54 21.13 3.32
N ARG A 54 -1.54 20.99 2.44
CA ARG A 54 -2.01 19.69 1.98
C ARG A 54 -0.93 18.92 1.24
N ILE A 55 -0.77 17.64 1.54
CA ILE A 55 0.00 16.69 0.74
C ILE A 55 -0.97 15.95 -0.16
N PHE A 56 -0.73 15.97 -1.47
CA PHE A 56 -1.53 15.30 -2.46
C PHE A 56 -1.05 13.87 -2.68
N GLY A 57 -1.93 12.96 -3.10
CA GLY A 57 -1.57 11.61 -3.55
C GLY A 57 -2.13 10.45 -2.70
N GLY A 58 -2.85 10.71 -1.60
CA GLY A 58 -3.53 9.65 -0.83
C GLY A 58 -5.01 9.51 -1.24
N TYR A 59 -5.48 8.28 -1.48
CA TYR A 59 -6.89 8.01 -1.83
C TYR A 59 -7.81 7.92 -0.61
N CYS A 60 -7.29 7.54 0.55
CA CYS A 60 -8.10 7.21 1.72
C CYS A 60 -8.04 8.26 2.83
N ASN A 61 -6.89 8.85 3.08
CA ASN A 61 -6.62 9.75 4.21
C ASN A 61 -6.34 11.17 3.73
N ALA A 62 -6.68 12.18 4.55
CA ALA A 62 -6.24 13.54 4.29
C ALA A 62 -4.90 13.80 4.99
N SER A 63 -3.89 14.19 4.21
CA SER A 63 -2.50 14.32 4.64
C SER A 63 -2.01 15.76 4.55
N PHE A 64 -1.22 16.18 5.55
CA PHE A 64 -0.70 17.54 5.67
C PHE A 64 0.76 17.56 6.11
N ALA A 65 1.54 18.48 5.55
CA ALA A 65 2.79 18.92 6.13
C ALA A 65 2.49 20.09 7.07
N VAL A 66 2.99 20.05 8.31
CA VAL A 66 2.77 21.08 9.32
C VAL A 66 4.11 21.63 9.77
N TRP A 67 4.28 22.95 9.69
CA TRP A 67 5.48 23.64 10.19
C TRP A 67 5.19 24.27 11.53
N THR A 68 6.07 24.03 12.48
CA THR A 68 6.02 24.66 13.80
C THR A 68 7.32 25.38 14.11
N ARG A 69 7.29 26.31 15.05
CA ARG A 69 8.46 27.07 15.50
C ARG A 69 8.74 26.78 16.97
N ARG A 70 9.96 26.36 17.25
CA ARG A 70 10.53 26.19 18.58
C ARG A 70 11.70 27.17 18.77
N ALA A 71 12.35 27.13 19.96
CA ALA A 71 13.50 27.99 20.27
C ALA A 71 14.72 27.70 19.39
N ASP A 72 14.87 26.46 18.92
CA ASP A 72 15.95 25.94 18.08
C ASP A 72 15.68 26.08 16.57
N GLY A 73 14.49 26.52 16.17
CA GLY A 73 14.16 26.76 14.78
C GLY A 73 12.76 26.30 14.36
N GLU A 74 12.60 26.17 13.04
CA GLU A 74 11.39 25.66 12.41
C GLU A 74 11.52 24.15 12.19
N HIS A 75 10.47 23.41 12.56
CA HIS A 75 10.36 21.97 12.43
C HIS A 75 9.20 21.61 11.52
N LYS A 76 9.27 20.46 10.86
CA LYS A 76 8.26 19.98 9.93
C LYS A 76 7.77 18.61 10.35
N TYR A 77 6.45 18.43 10.33
CA TYR A 77 5.77 17.22 10.76
C TYR A 77 4.78 16.78 9.69
N PHE A 78 4.40 15.50 9.72
CA PHE A 78 3.32 14.95 8.94
C PHE A 78 2.08 14.83 9.83
N ALA A 79 0.94 15.38 9.41
CA ALA A 79 -0.32 15.24 10.11
C ALA A 79 -1.33 14.52 9.20
N ARG A 80 -2.09 13.59 9.76
CA ARG A 80 -3.09 12.79 9.06
C ARG A 80 -4.45 12.92 9.73
N LYS A 81 -5.49 13.17 8.93
CA LYS A 81 -6.87 12.87 9.27
C LYS A 81 -7.20 11.53 8.62
N TYR A 82 -7.53 10.55 9.42
CA TYR A 82 -7.87 9.22 8.94
C TYR A 82 -9.21 9.18 8.21
N ASN A 83 -9.36 8.20 7.33
CA ASN A 83 -10.62 7.88 6.68
C ASN A 83 -11.74 7.68 7.72
N PRO A 84 -12.94 8.24 7.52
CA PRO A 84 -14.06 8.11 8.45
C PRO A 84 -14.53 6.67 8.71
N ALA A 85 -14.15 5.72 7.89
CA ALA A 85 -14.49 4.31 8.07
C ALA A 85 -13.52 3.54 8.97
N ILE A 86 -12.34 4.11 9.29
CA ILE A 86 -11.36 3.43 10.15
C ILE A 86 -11.86 3.37 11.60
N THR A 87 -11.54 2.27 12.27
CA THR A 87 -11.87 2.07 13.70
C THR A 87 -10.70 2.50 14.60
N GLU A 88 -11.00 2.83 15.87
CA GLU A 88 -9.97 3.13 16.87
C GLU A 88 -9.00 1.96 17.03
N ARG A 89 -9.49 0.73 16.94
CA ARG A 89 -8.69 -0.49 17.06
C ARG A 89 -7.63 -0.59 15.97
N GLU A 90 -7.96 -0.20 14.74
CA GLU A 90 -7.05 -0.17 13.61
C GLU A 90 -6.00 0.93 13.74
N VAL A 91 -6.41 2.15 14.14
CA VAL A 91 -5.47 3.25 14.41
C VAL A 91 -4.47 2.88 15.51
N ARG A 92 -4.95 2.25 16.59
CA ARG A 92 -4.09 1.76 17.67
C ARG A 92 -3.14 0.65 17.21
N PHE A 93 -3.59 -0.24 16.34
CA PHE A 93 -2.73 -1.29 15.76
C PHE A 93 -1.58 -0.67 14.96
N GLU A 94 -1.87 0.26 14.04
CA GLU A 94 -0.85 0.96 13.25
C GLU A 94 0.18 1.66 14.16
N HIS A 95 -0.31 2.44 15.15
CA HIS A 95 0.57 3.19 16.04
C HIS A 95 1.42 2.28 16.95
N ALA A 96 0.85 1.19 17.43
CA ALA A 96 1.59 0.20 18.22
C ALA A 96 2.67 -0.47 17.38
N LEU A 97 2.37 -0.85 16.13
CA LEU A 97 3.34 -1.42 15.20
C LEU A 97 4.47 -0.45 14.89
N LEU A 98 4.16 0.82 14.56
CA LEU A 98 5.17 1.85 14.27
C LEU A 98 6.10 2.09 15.47
N THR A 99 5.54 2.15 16.67
CA THR A 99 6.32 2.28 17.90
C THR A 99 7.22 1.06 18.11
N TYR A 100 6.65 -0.14 17.94
CA TYR A 100 7.39 -1.39 18.12
C TYR A 100 8.58 -1.50 17.15
N VAL A 101 8.39 -1.26 15.86
CA VAL A 101 9.47 -1.38 14.89
C VAL A 101 10.56 -0.33 15.10
N ALA A 102 10.22 0.88 15.55
CA ALA A 102 11.18 1.91 15.92
C ALA A 102 12.04 1.47 17.13
N ASP A 103 11.42 0.91 18.17
CA ASP A 103 12.09 0.38 19.35
C ASP A 103 12.99 -0.83 19.01
N HIS A 104 12.73 -1.51 17.89
CA HIS A 104 13.52 -2.64 17.38
C HIS A 104 14.49 -2.24 16.25
N GLY A 105 14.79 -0.95 16.10
CA GLY A 105 15.85 -0.43 15.24
C GLY A 105 15.48 -0.20 13.79
N PHE A 106 14.19 -0.19 13.43
CA PHE A 106 13.75 0.20 12.10
C PHE A 106 13.41 1.71 12.06
N GLU A 107 14.43 2.52 11.80
CA GLU A 107 14.31 3.98 11.80
C GLU A 107 13.69 4.55 10.50
N LEU A 108 13.42 3.70 9.50
CA LEU A 108 12.88 4.13 8.22
C LEU A 108 11.36 4.37 8.24
N ALA A 109 10.65 3.91 9.28
CA ALA A 109 9.22 4.16 9.41
C ALA A 109 8.95 5.51 10.10
N SER A 110 7.86 6.18 9.69
CA SER A 110 7.37 7.37 10.38
C SER A 110 7.01 7.04 11.83
N GLN A 111 7.47 7.85 12.78
CA GLN A 111 7.16 7.69 14.19
C GLN A 111 5.98 8.57 14.58
N VAL A 112 5.05 8.04 15.37
CA VAL A 112 3.89 8.78 15.86
C VAL A 112 4.27 9.63 17.09
N PHE A 113 3.80 10.87 17.14
CA PHE A 113 3.97 11.74 18.29
C PHE A 113 2.85 11.57 19.30
N LEU A 114 3.21 11.63 20.59
CA LEU A 114 2.22 11.66 21.67
C LEU A 114 1.60 13.05 21.79
N THR A 115 0.30 13.09 22.04
CA THR A 115 -0.40 14.31 22.48
C THR A 115 0.07 14.73 23.87
N ARG A 116 -0.24 15.94 24.31
CA ARG A 116 -0.03 16.42 25.69
C ARG A 116 -0.71 15.51 26.73
N GLY A 117 -1.80 14.85 26.34
CA GLY A 117 -2.52 13.88 27.18
C GLY A 117 -1.93 12.47 27.16
N GLY A 118 -0.86 12.21 26.40
CA GLY A 118 -0.19 10.90 26.31
C GLY A 118 -0.87 9.91 25.36
N SER A 119 -1.85 10.34 24.55
CA SER A 119 -2.44 9.53 23.47
C SER A 119 -1.61 9.66 22.19
N THR A 120 -1.67 8.66 21.30
CA THR A 120 -1.03 8.70 19.99
C THR A 120 -1.90 9.38 18.91
N PHE A 121 -3.15 9.71 19.23
CA PHE A 121 -4.09 10.40 18.32
C PHE A 121 -5.05 11.29 19.09
N VAL A 122 -5.70 12.17 18.34
CA VAL A 122 -6.79 13.05 18.80
C VAL A 122 -8.08 12.59 18.14
N THR A 123 -9.20 12.65 18.87
CA THR A 123 -10.53 12.37 18.31
C THR A 123 -11.36 13.65 18.20
N ARG A 124 -12.21 13.70 17.17
CA ARG A 124 -13.24 14.73 17.00
C ARG A 124 -14.51 14.07 16.46
N ASP A 125 -15.66 14.43 17.01
CA ASP A 125 -16.95 14.00 16.47
C ASP A 125 -17.38 14.98 15.39
N GLU A 126 -17.66 14.47 14.20
CA GLU A 126 -18.10 15.24 13.03
C GLU A 126 -19.29 14.56 12.37
N VAL A 127 -20.13 15.36 11.68
CA VAL A 127 -21.22 14.81 10.87
C VAL A 127 -20.68 14.45 9.49
N VAL A 128 -20.70 13.16 9.17
CA VAL A 128 -20.28 12.60 7.86
C VAL A 128 -21.47 11.85 7.28
N ASP A 129 -21.93 12.24 6.09
CA ASP A 129 -23.08 11.66 5.39
C ASP A 129 -24.39 11.64 6.22
N GLY A 130 -24.54 12.64 7.11
CA GLY A 130 -25.71 12.77 7.99
C GLY A 130 -25.60 12.06 9.34
N ASP A 131 -24.58 11.24 9.54
CA ASP A 131 -24.32 10.51 10.80
C ASP A 131 -23.17 11.17 11.58
N THR A 132 -23.27 11.17 12.91
CA THR A 132 -22.14 11.57 13.76
C THR A 132 -21.13 10.43 13.82
N ARG A 133 -19.89 10.71 13.40
CA ARG A 133 -18.76 9.77 13.45
C ARG A 133 -17.61 10.36 14.23
N THR A 134 -16.92 9.52 14.98
CA THR A 134 -15.66 9.89 15.64
C THR A 134 -14.53 9.75 14.64
N LEU A 135 -13.86 10.87 14.34
CA LEU A 135 -12.73 10.93 13.42
C LEU A 135 -11.41 11.00 14.18
N PHE A 136 -10.37 10.39 13.61
CA PHE A 136 -9.05 10.29 14.22
C PHE A 136 -8.05 11.18 13.50
N PHE A 137 -7.18 11.83 14.29
CA PHE A 137 -6.11 12.70 13.82
C PHE A 137 -4.80 12.32 14.52
N ALA A 138 -3.73 12.18 13.77
CA ALA A 138 -2.42 11.87 14.33
C ALA A 138 -1.32 12.70 13.68
N VAL A 139 -0.21 12.87 14.42
CA VAL A 139 0.98 13.57 13.95
C VAL A 139 2.16 12.60 13.99
N PHE A 140 2.94 12.62 12.91
CA PHE A 140 4.09 11.75 12.71
C PHE A 140 5.33 12.55 12.33
N THR A 141 6.49 11.90 12.41
CA THR A 141 7.69 12.41 11.76
C THR A 141 7.43 12.52 10.26
N LEU A 142 7.80 13.64 9.66
CA LEU A 142 7.85 13.74 8.21
C LEU A 142 9.14 13.07 7.73
N LEU A 143 9.00 12.05 6.89
CA LEU A 143 10.16 11.38 6.30
C LEU A 143 10.79 12.26 5.23
N GLU A 144 12.11 12.34 5.25
CA GLU A 144 12.89 13.03 4.23
C GLU A 144 13.11 12.12 3.02
N GLY A 145 13.40 12.72 1.86
CA GLY A 145 13.59 12.04 0.59
C GLY A 145 12.53 12.40 -0.45
N GLU A 146 12.70 11.87 -1.65
CA GLU A 146 11.88 12.16 -2.82
C GLU A 146 10.75 11.13 -2.98
N ASP A 147 9.57 11.58 -3.43
CA ASP A 147 8.49 10.76 -3.96
C ASP A 147 8.78 10.43 -5.43
N LYS A 148 9.74 9.54 -5.65
CA LYS A 148 10.34 9.26 -6.98
C LYS A 148 9.44 8.37 -7.84
N TYR A 149 8.63 7.53 -7.22
CA TYR A 149 7.83 6.50 -7.88
C TYR A 149 6.38 6.54 -7.44
N SER A 150 5.53 5.82 -8.18
CA SER A 150 4.21 5.40 -7.74
C SER A 150 4.06 3.89 -7.99
N TRP A 151 2.90 3.32 -7.65
CA TRP A 151 2.65 1.90 -7.90
C TRP A 151 2.63 1.52 -9.40
N ILE A 152 2.34 2.50 -10.30
CA ILE A 152 2.40 2.31 -11.76
C ILE A 152 3.64 2.95 -12.41
N LYS A 153 4.20 4.00 -11.81
CA LYS A 153 5.46 4.61 -12.26
C LYS A 153 6.62 3.94 -11.52
N ASN A 154 7.00 2.76 -11.98
CA ASN A 154 7.89 1.83 -11.25
C ASN A 154 9.10 1.37 -12.10
N ARG A 155 9.69 2.28 -12.89
CA ARG A 155 10.94 2.01 -13.62
C ARG A 155 12.16 2.12 -12.71
N LEU A 156 12.32 1.17 -11.80
CA LEU A 156 13.45 1.11 -10.92
C LEU A 156 14.68 0.50 -11.61
N THR A 157 15.86 0.99 -11.23
CA THR A 157 17.14 0.32 -11.50
C THR A 157 17.26 -0.94 -10.65
N ASP A 158 18.24 -1.81 -10.96
CA ASP A 158 18.51 -2.99 -10.13
C ASP A 158 18.91 -2.64 -8.70
N ARG A 159 19.61 -1.50 -8.51
CA ARG A 159 20.03 -1.02 -7.19
C ARG A 159 18.84 -0.53 -6.37
N GLU A 160 17.91 0.16 -7.00
CA GLU A 160 16.68 0.62 -6.34
C GLU A 160 15.78 -0.56 -5.97
N LEU A 161 15.68 -1.57 -6.86
CA LEU A 161 14.96 -2.81 -6.55
C LEU A 161 15.59 -3.57 -5.38
N ASP A 162 16.91 -3.75 -5.39
CA ASP A 162 17.65 -4.35 -4.29
C ASP A 162 17.44 -3.56 -2.98
N SER A 163 17.53 -2.22 -3.06
CA SER A 163 17.27 -1.36 -1.88
C SER A 163 15.85 -1.51 -1.36
N GLY A 164 14.82 -1.47 -2.22
CA GLY A 164 13.43 -1.70 -1.81
C GLY A 164 13.24 -3.07 -1.17
N ALA A 165 13.80 -4.13 -1.74
CA ALA A 165 13.73 -5.48 -1.16
C ALA A 165 14.37 -5.55 0.23
N ARG A 166 15.51 -4.88 0.44
CA ARG A 166 16.20 -4.79 1.74
C ARG A 166 15.39 -4.00 2.77
N VAL A 167 14.74 -2.91 2.39
CA VAL A 167 13.84 -2.16 3.28
C VAL A 167 12.72 -3.07 3.79
N LEU A 168 12.10 -3.86 2.93
CA LEU A 168 11.07 -4.82 3.34
C LEU A 168 11.60 -5.89 4.30
N ALA A 169 12.77 -6.46 4.01
CA ALA A 169 13.41 -7.45 4.89
C ALA A 169 13.73 -6.85 6.26
N GLY A 170 14.23 -5.60 6.30
CA GLY A 170 14.51 -4.87 7.55
C GLY A 170 13.24 -4.60 8.36
N PHE A 171 12.15 -4.20 7.69
CA PHE A 171 10.84 -4.06 8.34
C PHE A 171 10.37 -5.38 8.93
N HIS A 172 10.40 -6.48 8.18
CA HIS A 172 9.98 -7.80 8.67
C HIS A 172 10.81 -8.28 9.85
N HIS A 173 12.11 -7.96 9.87
CA HIS A 173 12.96 -8.28 11.01
C HIS A 173 12.55 -7.48 12.24
N ALA A 174 12.44 -6.16 12.13
CA ALA A 174 12.08 -5.32 13.27
C ALA A 174 10.66 -5.58 13.79
N ALA A 175 9.74 -5.96 12.90
CA ALA A 175 8.38 -6.31 13.27
C ALA A 175 8.22 -7.73 13.86
N TYR A 176 9.27 -8.58 13.75
CA TYR A 176 9.20 -9.95 14.25
C TYR A 176 8.97 -10.00 15.76
N GLY A 177 8.00 -10.81 16.16
CA GLY A 177 7.61 -10.94 17.56
C GLY A 177 6.64 -9.89 18.08
N PHE A 178 6.20 -8.95 17.25
CA PHE A 178 5.14 -8.00 17.61
C PHE A 178 3.87 -8.75 18.02
N GLN A 179 3.35 -8.40 19.20
CA GLN A 179 2.11 -8.95 19.74
C GLN A 179 1.11 -7.79 19.90
N PRO A 180 0.07 -7.73 19.08
CA PRO A 180 -0.89 -6.63 19.11
C PRO A 180 -1.93 -6.73 20.22
N ASP A 181 -1.85 -7.71 21.11
CA ASP A 181 -2.86 -8.05 22.12
C ASP A 181 -4.24 -8.26 21.48
N ASP A 182 -5.21 -7.39 21.79
CA ASP A 182 -6.56 -7.40 21.22
C ASP A 182 -6.70 -6.46 19.98
N LEU A 183 -5.64 -5.79 19.57
CA LEU A 183 -5.64 -4.90 18.41
C LEU A 183 -5.57 -5.72 17.12
N ALA A 184 -6.28 -5.31 16.11
CA ALA A 184 -6.25 -5.95 14.79
C ALA A 184 -6.82 -5.02 13.71
N ARG A 185 -6.44 -5.29 12.48
CA ARG A 185 -7.08 -4.75 11.29
C ARG A 185 -8.41 -5.46 11.05
N GLU A 186 -9.43 -4.73 10.62
CA GLU A 186 -10.74 -5.30 10.24
C GLU A 186 -10.63 -6.21 9.00
N GLN A 187 -9.72 -5.87 8.09
CA GLN A 187 -9.47 -6.71 6.92
C GLN A 187 -8.89 -8.07 7.35
N PRO A 188 -9.51 -9.19 6.92
CA PRO A 188 -9.05 -10.51 7.31
C PRO A 188 -7.69 -10.86 6.70
N PRO A 189 -7.01 -11.91 7.19
CA PRO A 189 -5.82 -12.47 6.56
C PRO A 189 -6.04 -12.79 5.08
N ILE A 190 -4.98 -12.73 4.28
CA ILE A 190 -5.07 -12.80 2.81
C ILE A 190 -5.83 -14.03 2.30
N MET A 191 -5.65 -15.21 2.90
CA MET A 191 -6.30 -16.42 2.41
C MET A 191 -7.79 -16.44 2.76
N GLU A 192 -8.18 -15.91 3.91
CA GLU A 192 -9.59 -15.73 4.26
C GLU A 192 -10.26 -14.71 3.34
N PHE A 193 -9.58 -13.61 3.04
CA PHE A 193 -10.06 -12.59 2.12
C PHE A 193 -10.19 -13.13 0.68
N ALA A 194 -9.19 -13.85 0.19
CA ALA A 194 -9.19 -14.43 -1.17
C ALA A 194 -10.37 -15.38 -1.40
N ARG A 195 -10.84 -16.11 -0.38
CA ARG A 195 -12.02 -16.97 -0.49
C ARG A 195 -13.32 -16.20 -0.79
N THR A 196 -13.38 -14.91 -0.45
CA THR A 196 -14.56 -14.07 -0.70
C THR A 196 -14.59 -13.51 -2.12
N TRP A 197 -13.45 -13.43 -2.82
CA TRP A 197 -13.33 -12.72 -4.09
C TRP A 197 -14.24 -13.29 -5.18
N ALA A 198 -14.30 -14.62 -5.31
CA ALA A 198 -15.08 -15.25 -6.37
C ALA A 198 -16.55 -14.86 -6.34
N GLU A 199 -17.19 -14.87 -5.16
CA GLU A 199 -18.60 -14.51 -5.02
C GLU A 199 -18.78 -12.98 -5.09
N SER A 200 -17.89 -12.20 -4.48
CA SER A 200 -17.91 -10.74 -4.55
C SER A 200 -17.83 -10.25 -5.99
N TRP A 201 -16.83 -10.70 -6.75
CA TRP A 201 -16.64 -10.23 -8.13
C TRP A 201 -17.74 -10.68 -9.09
N LYS A 202 -18.28 -11.91 -8.92
CA LYS A 202 -19.48 -12.33 -9.65
C LYS A 202 -20.65 -11.40 -9.42
N GLY A 203 -20.88 -11.03 -8.15
CA GLY A 203 -21.94 -10.11 -7.75
C GLY A 203 -21.75 -8.71 -8.37
N LEU A 204 -20.54 -8.14 -8.25
CA LEU A 204 -20.19 -6.83 -8.82
C LEU A 204 -20.38 -6.80 -10.34
N VAL A 205 -19.81 -7.77 -11.06
CA VAL A 205 -19.90 -7.86 -12.53
C VAL A 205 -21.34 -8.11 -13.01
N ALA A 206 -22.13 -8.89 -12.28
CA ALA A 206 -23.54 -9.13 -12.61
C ALA A 206 -24.41 -7.88 -12.39
N GLY A 207 -24.08 -7.05 -11.40
CA GLY A 207 -24.74 -5.77 -11.12
C GLY A 207 -24.25 -4.61 -11.97
N GLY A 208 -23.17 -4.79 -12.73
CA GLY A 208 -22.55 -3.76 -13.57
C GLY A 208 -23.40 -3.35 -14.78
N GLY A 209 -23.03 -2.22 -15.37
CA GLY A 209 -23.68 -1.62 -16.55
C GLY A 209 -23.18 -2.16 -17.89
N ASP A 210 -22.90 -1.26 -18.83
CA ASP A 210 -22.34 -1.59 -20.15
C ASP A 210 -21.17 -0.67 -20.53
N THR A 211 -20.33 -0.34 -19.56
CA THR A 211 -19.07 0.38 -19.79
C THR A 211 -18.04 -0.52 -20.46
N ALA A 212 -16.92 0.04 -20.87
CA ALA A 212 -15.79 -0.74 -21.39
C ALA A 212 -15.23 -1.71 -20.30
N CYS A 213 -15.18 -1.28 -19.04
CA CYS A 213 -14.79 -2.11 -17.91
C CYS A 213 -15.76 -3.30 -17.71
N ASP A 214 -17.07 -3.07 -17.75
CA ASP A 214 -18.08 -4.12 -17.58
C ASP A 214 -17.96 -5.21 -18.67
N ARG A 215 -17.76 -4.79 -19.92
CA ARG A 215 -17.57 -5.74 -21.03
C ARG A 215 -16.28 -6.54 -20.86
N PHE A 216 -15.18 -5.88 -20.55
CA PHE A 216 -13.89 -6.52 -20.31
C PHE A 216 -13.99 -7.56 -19.19
N LEU A 217 -14.57 -7.17 -18.05
CA LEU A 217 -14.71 -8.07 -16.89
C LEU A 217 -15.62 -9.27 -17.21
N ARG A 218 -16.75 -9.08 -17.88
CA ARG A 218 -17.64 -10.20 -18.30
C ARG A 218 -16.92 -11.22 -19.19
N GLU A 219 -16.08 -10.74 -20.10
CA GLU A 219 -15.31 -11.61 -21.00
C GLU A 219 -14.21 -12.40 -20.28
N ARG A 220 -13.60 -11.83 -19.25
CA ARG A 220 -12.43 -12.39 -18.57
C ARG A 220 -12.73 -13.08 -17.24
N LEU A 221 -13.90 -12.87 -16.65
CA LEU A 221 -14.24 -13.30 -15.30
C LEU A 221 -13.99 -14.80 -15.08
N SER A 222 -14.37 -15.67 -16.02
CA SER A 222 -14.17 -17.11 -15.88
C SER A 222 -12.69 -17.45 -15.69
N ARG A 223 -11.82 -16.86 -16.50
CA ARG A 223 -10.37 -17.08 -16.42
C ARG A 223 -9.78 -16.53 -15.12
N ILE A 224 -10.23 -15.36 -14.69
CA ILE A 224 -9.81 -14.76 -13.42
C ILE A 224 -10.17 -15.69 -12.25
N LEU A 225 -11.39 -16.20 -12.23
CA LEU A 225 -11.88 -17.10 -11.17
C LEU A 225 -11.14 -18.44 -11.13
N GLU A 226 -10.66 -18.96 -12.26
CA GLU A 226 -9.78 -20.14 -12.28
C GLU A 226 -8.46 -19.88 -11.54
N VAL A 227 -7.87 -18.69 -11.71
CA VAL A 227 -6.63 -18.32 -11.01
C VAL A 227 -6.89 -18.09 -9.52
N VAL A 228 -8.03 -17.48 -9.16
CA VAL A 228 -8.45 -17.36 -7.76
C VAL A 228 -8.52 -18.75 -7.10
N ALA A 229 -9.16 -19.72 -7.76
CA ALA A 229 -9.28 -21.07 -7.21
C ALA A 229 -7.91 -21.72 -6.98
N LYS A 230 -6.98 -21.59 -7.92
CA LYS A 230 -5.60 -22.07 -7.74
C LYS A 230 -4.88 -21.35 -6.58
N GLY A 231 -5.15 -20.06 -6.37
CA GLY A 231 -4.60 -19.29 -5.26
C GLY A 231 -5.12 -19.77 -3.92
N VAL A 232 -6.42 -20.06 -3.82
CA VAL A 232 -7.03 -20.59 -2.59
C VAL A 232 -6.53 -22.01 -2.27
N ASP A 233 -6.33 -22.85 -3.28
CA ASP A 233 -5.85 -24.23 -3.10
C ASP A 233 -4.46 -24.33 -2.46
N VAL A 234 -3.66 -23.25 -2.51
CA VAL A 234 -2.32 -23.23 -1.91
C VAL A 234 -2.35 -23.11 -0.38
N GLU A 235 -3.48 -22.79 0.22
CA GLU A 235 -3.59 -22.51 1.64
C GLU A 235 -3.02 -23.62 2.55
N SER A 236 -3.25 -24.90 2.17
CA SER A 236 -2.69 -26.03 2.92
C SER A 236 -1.14 -26.05 2.95
N GLN A 237 -0.49 -25.39 1.99
CA GLN A 237 0.97 -25.29 1.91
C GLN A 237 1.51 -24.14 2.78
N LEU A 238 0.65 -23.22 3.21
CA LEU A 238 1.00 -22.08 4.07
C LEU A 238 1.01 -22.45 5.55
N GLU A 239 0.39 -23.56 5.95
CA GLU A 239 0.33 -23.96 7.36
C GLU A 239 1.73 -24.06 7.97
N GLY A 240 1.93 -23.31 9.07
CA GLY A 240 3.22 -23.25 9.79
C GLY A 240 4.30 -22.42 9.10
N LEU A 241 3.98 -21.67 8.04
CA LEU A 241 4.86 -20.62 7.55
C LEU A 241 4.84 -19.40 8.49
N PRO A 242 5.90 -18.57 8.49
CA PRO A 242 5.97 -17.40 9.36
C PRO A 242 4.84 -16.42 9.15
N VAL A 243 4.13 -16.09 10.22
CA VAL A 243 3.19 -14.97 10.31
C VAL A 243 3.90 -13.81 10.99
N ASN A 244 3.80 -12.63 10.42
CA ASN A 244 4.48 -11.43 10.84
C ASN A 244 3.55 -10.23 10.61
N PRO A 245 3.77 -9.07 11.25
CA PRO A 245 3.22 -7.86 10.70
C PRO A 245 3.67 -7.66 9.26
N VAL A 246 2.73 -7.43 8.37
CA VAL A 246 2.93 -7.14 6.96
C VAL A 246 2.43 -5.73 6.66
N HIS A 247 3.04 -5.07 5.69
CA HIS A 247 2.65 -3.72 5.27
C HIS A 247 1.32 -3.72 4.52
N CYS A 248 1.07 -4.75 3.72
CA CYS A 248 -0.11 -4.95 2.87
C CYS A 248 -0.33 -3.95 1.74
N ASP A 249 0.56 -2.98 1.59
CA ASP A 249 0.58 -2.04 0.47
C ASP A 249 2.03 -1.65 0.12
N TYR A 250 2.91 -2.67 0.04
CA TYR A 250 4.33 -2.44 -0.20
C TYR A 250 4.62 -2.19 -1.68
N HIS A 251 4.65 -0.92 -2.08
CA HIS A 251 4.98 -0.50 -3.44
C HIS A 251 5.99 0.66 -3.46
N PRO A 252 6.67 0.93 -4.60
CA PRO A 252 7.75 1.92 -4.64
C PRO A 252 7.31 3.35 -4.32
N GLY A 253 6.02 3.67 -4.46
CA GLY A 253 5.44 4.96 -4.08
C GLY A 253 5.24 5.14 -2.58
N ASN A 254 5.29 4.06 -1.77
CA ASN A 254 5.26 4.12 -0.31
C ASN A 254 6.67 4.16 0.30
N LEU A 255 7.68 4.42 -0.54
CA LEU A 255 9.06 4.66 -0.12
C LEU A 255 9.49 6.09 -0.42
N LYS A 256 10.26 6.67 0.50
CA LYS A 256 11.09 7.84 0.23
C LYS A 256 12.44 7.41 -0.30
N TRP A 257 12.96 8.16 -1.27
CA TRP A 257 14.19 7.83 -1.98
C TRP A 257 15.22 8.95 -1.87
N VAL A 258 16.48 8.57 -1.72
CA VAL A 258 17.64 9.45 -1.91
C VAL A 258 18.60 8.71 -2.82
N ASP A 259 18.89 9.28 -3.98
CA ASP A 259 19.62 8.61 -5.06
C ASP A 259 18.96 7.26 -5.42
N GLU A 260 19.65 6.15 -5.22
CA GLU A 260 19.18 4.79 -5.50
C GLU A 260 18.78 4.03 -4.19
N GLN A 261 18.62 4.73 -3.06
CA GLN A 261 18.32 4.13 -1.76
C GLN A 261 16.91 4.49 -1.30
N GLY A 262 16.15 3.48 -0.88
CA GLY A 262 14.95 3.67 -0.10
C GLY A 262 15.34 4.08 1.33
N VAL A 263 14.94 5.28 1.73
CA VAL A 263 15.35 5.90 3.00
C VAL A 263 14.19 6.14 3.95
N GLY A 264 12.96 5.80 3.53
CA GLY A 264 11.77 5.91 4.35
C GLY A 264 10.68 4.98 3.85
N LEU A 265 9.87 4.44 4.76
CA LEU A 265 8.69 3.62 4.50
C LEU A 265 7.50 4.22 5.23
N PHE A 266 6.39 4.42 4.54
CA PHE A 266 5.20 5.05 5.09
C PHE A 266 3.92 4.34 4.61
N ASP A 267 2.77 4.80 5.11
CA ASP A 267 1.43 4.31 4.78
C ASP A 267 1.13 2.91 5.30
N PHE A 268 1.26 2.74 6.62
CA PHE A 268 1.01 1.50 7.35
C PHE A 268 -0.46 1.25 7.70
N ASP A 269 -1.38 2.06 7.20
CA ASP A 269 -2.80 1.96 7.54
C ASP A 269 -3.49 0.67 7.03
N TRP A 270 -2.84 -0.10 6.16
CA TRP A 270 -3.25 -1.46 5.76
C TRP A 270 -2.49 -2.58 6.48
N ALA A 271 -1.52 -2.23 7.34
CA ALA A 271 -0.72 -3.23 8.03
C ALA A 271 -1.58 -4.15 8.92
N LYS A 272 -1.25 -5.43 8.93
CA LYS A 272 -1.92 -6.46 9.72
C LYS A 272 -0.99 -7.64 10.02
N LEU A 273 -1.43 -8.60 10.82
CA LEU A 273 -0.75 -9.89 10.94
C LEU A 273 -1.15 -10.80 9.78
N ASP A 274 -0.16 -11.25 9.00
CA ASP A 274 -0.37 -12.18 7.88
C ASP A 274 0.93 -12.93 7.58
N TYR A 275 0.91 -13.83 6.58
CA TYR A 275 2.12 -14.47 6.09
C TYR A 275 3.07 -13.42 5.50
N ARG A 276 4.31 -13.32 6.01
CA ARG A 276 5.31 -12.40 5.43
C ARG A 276 5.54 -12.63 3.94
N LEU A 277 5.34 -13.87 3.50
CA LEU A 277 5.42 -14.26 2.10
C LEU A 277 4.47 -13.46 1.22
N PHE A 278 3.30 -13.06 1.74
CA PHE A 278 2.36 -12.22 1.01
C PHE A 278 2.93 -10.84 0.70
N ASP A 279 3.58 -10.21 1.69
CA ASP A 279 4.20 -8.89 1.51
C ASP A 279 5.36 -8.92 0.50
N VAL A 280 6.19 -9.98 0.55
CA VAL A 280 7.24 -10.19 -0.45
C VAL A 280 6.65 -10.37 -1.85
N ALA A 281 5.60 -11.17 -1.97
CA ALA A 281 4.90 -11.41 -3.23
C ALA A 281 4.24 -10.13 -3.77
N GLN A 282 3.65 -9.31 -2.88
CA GLN A 282 3.06 -8.03 -3.23
C GLN A 282 4.13 -7.02 -3.68
N GLY A 283 5.26 -6.97 -2.98
CA GLY A 283 6.42 -6.19 -3.41
C GLY A 283 6.88 -6.58 -4.81
N ILE A 284 7.01 -7.89 -5.10
CA ILE A 284 7.38 -8.36 -6.45
C ILE A 284 6.31 -7.93 -7.48
N ALA A 285 5.02 -8.09 -7.18
CA ALA A 285 3.94 -7.70 -8.07
C ALA A 285 3.99 -6.20 -8.39
N TYR A 286 4.19 -5.33 -7.41
CA TYR A 286 4.23 -3.89 -7.60
C TYR A 286 5.55 -3.38 -8.22
N PHE A 287 6.69 -3.83 -7.69
CA PHE A 287 7.99 -3.33 -8.16
C PHE A 287 8.39 -3.89 -9.52
N CYS A 288 7.95 -5.11 -9.85
CA CYS A 288 8.43 -5.81 -11.04
C CYS A 288 7.44 -5.86 -12.19
N THR A 289 6.16 -5.52 -12.03
CA THR A 289 5.22 -5.46 -13.15
C THR A 289 5.48 -4.21 -13.99
N SER A 290 5.51 -4.37 -15.31
CA SER A 290 5.59 -3.25 -16.24
C SER A 290 4.22 -2.64 -16.50
N TRP A 291 4.09 -1.33 -16.35
CA TRP A 291 2.88 -0.57 -16.67
C TRP A 291 2.98 0.19 -18.01
N GLU A 292 4.05 -0.02 -18.77
CA GLU A 292 4.33 0.68 -20.01
C GLU A 292 4.09 -0.18 -21.24
N GLU A 293 3.55 0.45 -22.28
CA GLU A 293 3.41 -0.20 -23.57
C GLU A 293 4.78 -0.40 -24.26
N PRO A 294 4.98 -1.46 -25.03
CA PRO A 294 4.07 -2.56 -25.34
C PRO A 294 4.10 -3.71 -24.32
N HIS A 295 4.67 -3.52 -23.15
CA HIS A 295 4.93 -4.56 -22.14
C HIS A 295 4.05 -4.44 -20.89
N ARG A 296 2.98 -3.65 -20.96
CA ARG A 296 2.06 -3.48 -19.84
C ARG A 296 1.49 -4.83 -19.36
N GLY A 297 1.50 -5.03 -18.05
CA GLY A 297 1.07 -6.27 -17.42
C GLY A 297 2.10 -7.40 -17.47
N ARG A 298 3.32 -7.18 -17.98
CA ARG A 298 4.38 -8.20 -17.90
C ARG A 298 5.14 -8.10 -16.58
N LEU A 299 5.20 -9.19 -15.87
CA LEU A 299 6.12 -9.31 -14.75
C LEU A 299 7.55 -9.46 -15.28
N ARG A 300 8.44 -8.52 -14.94
CA ARG A 300 9.86 -8.53 -15.34
C ARG A 300 10.61 -9.56 -14.50
N LEU A 301 10.80 -10.76 -15.01
CA LEU A 301 11.38 -11.90 -14.28
C LEU A 301 12.80 -11.64 -13.80
N ASP A 302 13.61 -10.95 -14.61
CA ASP A 302 14.95 -10.50 -14.23
C ASP A 302 14.93 -9.57 -13.01
N LYS A 303 13.94 -8.68 -12.91
CA LYS A 303 13.73 -7.79 -11.78
C LYS A 303 13.20 -8.52 -10.56
N ALA A 304 12.28 -9.48 -10.74
CA ALA A 304 11.83 -10.34 -9.66
C ALA A 304 13.01 -11.11 -9.02
N ALA A 305 13.95 -11.60 -9.82
CA ALA A 305 15.17 -12.25 -9.33
C ALA A 305 16.04 -11.30 -8.49
N VAL A 306 16.16 -10.02 -8.89
CA VAL A 306 16.89 -9.01 -8.10
C VAL A 306 16.18 -8.78 -6.76
N PHE A 307 14.86 -8.63 -6.77
CA PHE A 307 14.07 -8.38 -5.56
C PHE A 307 14.17 -9.55 -4.57
N VAL A 308 13.96 -10.80 -5.03
CA VAL A 308 14.08 -12.00 -4.18
C VAL A 308 15.47 -12.08 -3.55
N ARG A 309 16.52 -11.91 -4.35
CA ARG A 309 17.92 -11.96 -3.85
C ARG A 309 18.19 -10.85 -2.82
N GLY A 310 17.78 -9.60 -3.11
CA GLY A 310 17.94 -8.48 -2.18
C GLY A 310 17.26 -8.74 -0.83
N TYR A 311 16.03 -9.29 -0.85
CA TYR A 311 15.32 -9.68 0.36
C TYR A 311 16.07 -10.79 1.12
N GLN A 312 16.47 -11.86 0.45
CA GLN A 312 17.19 -13.00 1.04
C GLN A 312 18.53 -12.58 1.66
N ASP A 313 19.33 -11.81 0.92
CA ASP A 313 20.64 -11.32 1.37
C ASP A 313 20.52 -10.44 2.63
N GLU A 314 19.52 -9.57 2.68
CA GLU A 314 19.30 -8.72 3.85
C GLU A 314 18.77 -9.54 5.03
N ALA A 315 17.76 -10.39 4.79
CA ALA A 315 17.18 -11.24 5.81
C ALA A 315 18.21 -12.23 6.42
N ALA A 316 19.22 -12.65 5.67
CA ALA A 316 20.30 -13.53 6.15
C ALA A 316 21.19 -12.86 7.22
N ARG A 317 21.08 -11.55 7.43
CA ARG A 317 21.82 -10.84 8.50
C ARG A 317 21.27 -11.14 9.89
N TRP A 318 20.07 -11.70 9.99
CA TRP A 318 19.37 -11.95 11.25
C TRP A 318 18.95 -13.42 11.37
N ALA A 319 18.91 -13.90 12.61
CA ALA A 319 18.44 -15.26 12.88
C ALA A 319 16.93 -15.40 12.71
N GLU A 320 16.19 -14.34 13.08
CA GLU A 320 14.73 -14.31 13.03
C GLU A 320 14.22 -13.01 12.38
N PRO A 321 13.21 -13.10 11.53
CA PRO A 321 12.62 -14.33 10.97
C PRO A 321 13.56 -15.03 9.98
N GLY A 322 14.73 -14.47 9.70
CA GLY A 322 15.73 -14.99 8.77
C GLY A 322 15.28 -14.96 7.30
N PRO A 323 16.06 -15.51 6.38
CA PRO A 323 15.68 -15.60 4.97
C PRO A 323 14.43 -16.48 4.77
N MET A 324 13.73 -16.31 3.67
CA MET A 324 12.64 -17.20 3.31
C MET A 324 13.14 -18.64 3.20
N SER A 325 12.41 -19.55 3.81
CA SER A 325 12.69 -20.98 3.76
C SER A 325 12.40 -21.57 2.38
N ALA A 326 12.95 -22.75 2.09
CA ALA A 326 12.63 -23.48 0.85
C ALA A 326 11.12 -23.71 0.66
N ARG A 327 10.33 -23.86 1.75
CA ARG A 327 8.89 -23.96 1.69
C ARG A 327 8.22 -22.65 1.24
N GLU A 328 8.68 -21.51 1.79
CA GLU A 328 8.18 -20.20 1.36
C GLU A 328 8.50 -19.94 -0.11
N LEU A 329 9.73 -20.21 -0.52
CA LEU A 329 10.18 -20.03 -1.90
C LEU A 329 9.39 -20.93 -2.89
N ALA A 330 9.07 -22.16 -2.51
CA ALA A 330 8.25 -23.06 -3.35
C ALA A 330 6.80 -22.54 -3.54
N VAL A 331 6.27 -21.79 -2.58
CA VAL A 331 4.91 -21.22 -2.65
C VAL A 331 4.91 -19.81 -3.26
N LEU A 332 6.05 -19.12 -3.28
CA LEU A 332 6.17 -17.73 -3.71
C LEU A 332 5.53 -17.44 -5.08
N PRO A 333 5.71 -18.26 -6.15
CA PRO A 333 5.10 -17.98 -7.44
C PRO A 333 3.57 -17.91 -7.37
N ARG A 334 2.94 -18.78 -6.60
CA ARG A 334 1.49 -18.78 -6.41
C ARG A 334 1.04 -17.61 -5.56
N MET A 335 1.84 -17.21 -4.58
CA MET A 335 1.56 -16.03 -3.77
C MET A 335 1.69 -14.73 -4.57
N ILE A 336 2.61 -14.66 -5.57
CA ILE A 336 2.69 -13.51 -6.49
C ILE A 336 1.40 -13.37 -7.30
N ALA A 337 0.83 -14.50 -7.79
CA ALA A 337 -0.48 -14.47 -8.44
C ALA A 337 -1.59 -14.00 -7.50
N CYS A 338 -1.61 -14.44 -6.23
CA CYS A 338 -2.55 -13.97 -5.22
C CYS A 338 -2.38 -12.47 -4.92
N ALA A 339 -1.16 -11.99 -4.84
CA ALA A 339 -0.86 -10.58 -4.61
C ALA A 339 -1.33 -9.70 -5.80
N ASN A 340 -1.14 -10.15 -7.03
CA ASN A 340 -1.68 -9.48 -8.20
C ASN A 340 -3.23 -9.43 -8.17
N LEU A 341 -3.88 -10.53 -7.77
CA LEU A 341 -5.34 -10.57 -7.60
C LEU A 341 -5.83 -9.71 -6.43
N TYR A 342 -5.01 -9.52 -5.39
CA TYR A 342 -5.30 -8.58 -4.32
C TYR A 342 -5.29 -7.13 -4.83
N ILE A 343 -4.33 -6.76 -5.67
CA ILE A 343 -4.30 -5.44 -6.34
C ILE A 343 -5.54 -5.30 -7.23
N PHE A 344 -5.84 -6.29 -8.07
CA PHE A 344 -7.05 -6.33 -8.89
C PHE A 344 -8.35 -6.21 -8.09
N ASN A 345 -8.40 -6.76 -6.87
CA ASN A 345 -9.57 -6.62 -5.99
C ASN A 345 -9.86 -5.16 -5.64
N TRP A 346 -8.83 -4.35 -5.43
CA TRP A 346 -9.02 -2.91 -5.18
C TRP A 346 -9.54 -2.19 -6.41
N ASP A 347 -8.99 -2.48 -7.61
CA ASP A 347 -9.47 -1.88 -8.85
C ASP A 347 -10.96 -2.15 -9.08
N ILE A 348 -11.39 -3.41 -8.95
CA ILE A 348 -12.79 -3.78 -9.17
C ILE A 348 -13.69 -3.23 -8.05
N THR A 349 -13.22 -3.17 -6.83
CA THR A 349 -13.98 -2.66 -5.69
C THR A 349 -14.21 -1.15 -5.82
N TYR A 350 -13.19 -0.38 -6.18
CA TYR A 350 -13.31 1.07 -6.36
C TYR A 350 -14.08 1.42 -7.63
N LEU A 351 -13.91 0.68 -8.73
CA LEU A 351 -14.71 0.87 -9.94
C LEU A 351 -16.21 0.82 -9.64
N TYR A 352 -16.67 -0.20 -8.90
CA TYR A 352 -18.09 -0.37 -8.60
C TYR A 352 -18.56 0.36 -7.34
N GLY A 353 -17.66 0.76 -6.47
CA GLY A 353 -17.95 1.51 -5.25
C GLY A 353 -17.98 3.03 -5.45
N SER A 354 -17.35 3.54 -6.49
CA SER A 354 -17.37 4.97 -6.81
C SER A 354 -18.68 5.37 -7.51
N PRO A 355 -19.28 6.52 -7.15
CA PRO A 355 -20.46 7.03 -7.82
C PRO A 355 -20.17 7.53 -9.26
N ASP A 356 -18.94 7.94 -9.55
CA ASP A 356 -18.48 8.46 -10.86
C ASP A 356 -17.04 8.00 -11.11
N PRO A 357 -16.82 6.71 -11.45
CA PRO A 357 -15.47 6.19 -11.68
C PRO A 357 -14.93 6.64 -13.04
N ASP A 358 -13.64 6.96 -13.10
CA ASP A 358 -12.96 7.14 -14.39
C ASP A 358 -12.82 5.77 -15.09
N VAL A 359 -13.69 5.53 -16.06
CA VAL A 359 -13.76 4.25 -16.79
C VAL A 359 -12.47 3.94 -17.54
N ASP A 360 -11.79 4.94 -18.09
CA ASP A 360 -10.57 4.75 -18.88
C ASP A 360 -9.39 4.41 -17.95
N GLU A 361 -9.30 5.07 -16.80
CA GLU A 361 -8.32 4.77 -15.75
C GLU A 361 -8.51 3.34 -15.22
N TYR A 362 -9.72 2.97 -14.80
CA TYR A 362 -9.96 1.62 -14.29
C TYR A 362 -9.80 0.55 -15.38
N LEU A 363 -10.13 0.83 -16.63
CA LEU A 363 -9.86 -0.09 -17.73
C LEU A 363 -8.35 -0.32 -17.91
N PHE A 364 -7.55 0.74 -17.76
CA PHE A 364 -6.10 0.64 -17.79
C PHE A 364 -5.57 -0.28 -16.68
N TYR A 365 -6.03 -0.10 -15.43
CA TYR A 365 -5.62 -0.94 -14.30
C TYR A 365 -6.08 -2.40 -14.44
N LEU A 366 -7.36 -2.62 -14.71
CA LEU A 366 -7.93 -3.94 -14.88
C LEU A 366 -7.25 -4.74 -16.00
N THR A 367 -7.02 -4.12 -17.16
CA THR A 367 -6.34 -4.78 -18.28
C THR A 367 -4.89 -5.09 -17.95
N GLY A 368 -4.18 -4.19 -17.25
CA GLY A 368 -2.81 -4.41 -16.81
C GLY A 368 -2.71 -5.57 -15.82
N ASN A 369 -3.56 -5.59 -14.79
CA ASN A 369 -3.55 -6.64 -13.77
C ASN A 369 -3.97 -8.03 -14.34
N VAL A 370 -4.96 -8.08 -15.23
CA VAL A 370 -5.33 -9.34 -15.90
C VAL A 370 -4.19 -9.84 -16.82
N SER A 371 -3.53 -8.93 -17.53
CA SER A 371 -2.36 -9.31 -18.35
C SER A 371 -1.21 -9.82 -17.47
N CYS A 372 -1.01 -9.22 -16.28
CA CYS A 372 -0.01 -9.69 -15.32
C CYS A 372 -0.35 -11.09 -14.78
N MET A 373 -1.60 -11.31 -14.41
CA MET A 373 -2.10 -12.60 -13.97
C MET A 373 -1.86 -13.69 -15.03
N GLU A 374 -2.22 -13.42 -16.30
CA GLU A 374 -2.00 -14.34 -17.41
C GLU A 374 -0.51 -14.60 -17.63
N TYR A 375 0.31 -13.55 -17.58
CA TYR A 375 1.77 -13.67 -17.71
C TYR A 375 2.38 -14.55 -16.61
N ILE A 376 1.96 -14.38 -15.37
CA ILE A 376 2.41 -15.20 -14.22
C ILE A 376 2.04 -16.66 -14.43
N GLU A 377 0.81 -16.96 -14.90
CA GLU A 377 0.39 -18.34 -15.18
C GLU A 377 1.19 -18.98 -16.31
N ASP A 378 1.51 -18.23 -17.36
CA ASP A 378 2.26 -18.73 -18.53
C ASP A 378 3.76 -18.93 -18.23
N HIS A 379 4.32 -18.22 -17.21
CA HIS A 379 5.75 -18.28 -16.83
C HIS A 379 5.94 -18.85 -15.42
N PHE A 380 5.00 -19.65 -14.95
CA PHE A 380 5.01 -20.15 -13.58
C PHE A 380 6.28 -20.95 -13.24
N ASP A 381 6.75 -21.82 -14.14
CA ASP A 381 7.96 -22.62 -13.93
C ASP A 381 9.23 -21.75 -13.89
N GLU A 382 9.29 -20.67 -14.68
CA GLU A 382 10.40 -19.71 -14.64
C GLU A 382 10.44 -18.96 -13.32
N LEU A 383 9.27 -18.55 -12.81
CA LEU A 383 9.15 -17.91 -11.49
C LEU A 383 9.55 -18.87 -10.35
N ALA A 384 9.18 -20.15 -10.44
CA ALA A 384 9.59 -21.16 -9.47
C ALA A 384 11.11 -21.33 -9.46
N HIS A 385 11.75 -21.34 -10.63
CA HIS A 385 13.20 -21.40 -10.72
C HIS A 385 13.90 -20.16 -10.14
N ILE A 386 13.34 -18.95 -10.35
CA ILE A 386 13.85 -17.71 -9.76
C ILE A 386 13.74 -17.78 -8.23
N ALA A 387 12.62 -18.20 -7.70
CA ALA A 387 12.41 -18.36 -6.27
C ALA A 387 13.44 -19.34 -5.63
N GLU A 388 13.68 -20.48 -6.27
CA GLU A 388 14.64 -21.47 -5.78
C GLU A 388 16.12 -21.02 -5.89
N SER A 389 16.41 -20.09 -6.81
CA SER A 389 17.78 -19.62 -7.08
C SER A 389 18.20 -18.39 -6.29
N GLY A 390 17.27 -17.68 -5.65
CA GLY A 390 17.49 -16.50 -4.83
C GLY A 390 17.64 -16.87 -3.36
#